data_bdec41ec9a5f9fe0d9c9192816fd8106
#
_entry.id   bdec41ec9a5f9fe0d9c9192816fd8106
#
_cell.length_a   1.000
_cell.length_b   1.000
_cell.length_c   1.000
_cell.angle_alpha   90.00
_cell.angle_beta   90.00
_cell.angle_gamma   90.00
#
_symmetry.space_group_name_H-M   'P 1'
#
loop_
_entity.id
_entity.type
_entity.pdbx_description
1 polymer ?
#
loop_
_entity_poly.entity_id
_entity_poly.type
_entity_poly.pdbx_seq_one_letter_code
_entity_poly.pdbx_strand_id
1 'polypeptide(L)'
;TILGREAGRIRIGALPLARATILAPAIDLSFESQAGLRIEVDDGPYPELLHAVRTGALDILVGAMRRPSPGADITQEKLFFDRLGVFCGPGHPLLSATHINRNDLAAFPWVLPRKGTPTRAFFDQALGPLFDRPPKALVETSSMVLMRALLQSHQRLTLISRAQVATEVQQGQLCELPIVLDDTPRAIGFTCRSDWFPTEAQKSFLAVLRAIARQF
;
A
#
# COMPACT_ATOMS: atom_id res chain seq x y z
N THR A 1 -13.08 22.82 -37.97
CA THR A 1 -12.68 23.44 -36.68
C THR A 1 -12.76 22.33 -35.63
N ILE A 2 -11.63 21.69 -35.32
CA ILE A 2 -11.50 20.72 -34.24
C ILE A 2 -11.46 21.56 -32.95
N LEU A 3 -12.57 21.63 -32.25
CA LEU A 3 -12.60 22.07 -30.86
C LEU A 3 -11.72 21.09 -30.08
N GLY A 4 -10.52 21.54 -29.66
CA GLY A 4 -9.62 20.78 -28.83
C GLY A 4 -10.39 20.38 -27.56
N ARG A 5 -10.68 19.09 -27.41
CA ARG A 5 -11.01 18.51 -26.12
C ARG A 5 -9.78 18.80 -25.25
N GLU A 6 -9.93 19.68 -24.26
CA GLU A 6 -8.92 19.82 -23.24
C GLU A 6 -8.66 18.42 -22.69
N ALA A 7 -7.45 17.93 -22.96
CA ALA A 7 -7.01 16.63 -22.46
C ALA A 7 -7.10 16.70 -20.93
N GLY A 8 -7.94 15.86 -20.32
CA GLY A 8 -8.08 15.82 -18.89
C GLY A 8 -6.75 15.48 -18.22
N ARG A 9 -6.46 16.07 -17.07
CA ARG A 9 -5.25 15.78 -16.28
C ARG A 9 -5.64 15.42 -14.87
N ILE A 10 -4.98 14.39 -14.32
CA ILE A 10 -5.05 14.04 -12.90
C ILE A 10 -3.65 13.76 -12.36
N ARG A 11 -3.35 14.32 -11.18
CA ARG A 11 -2.07 14.17 -10.47
C ARG A 11 -2.32 13.38 -9.19
N ILE A 12 -1.65 12.26 -9.06
CA ILE A 12 -1.91 11.24 -8.04
C ILE A 12 -0.65 11.04 -7.20
N GLY A 13 -0.76 11.29 -5.88
CA GLY A 13 0.21 10.75 -4.93
C GLY A 13 -0.12 9.29 -4.63
N ALA A 14 0.85 8.39 -4.71
CA ALA A 14 0.59 6.97 -4.57
C ALA A 14 1.47 6.31 -3.50
N LEU A 15 0.83 5.78 -2.46
CA LEU A 15 1.51 4.94 -1.48
C LEU A 15 1.78 3.52 -2.03
N PRO A 16 2.75 2.78 -1.48
CA PRO A 16 3.22 1.50 -2.04
C PRO A 16 2.11 0.51 -2.36
N LEU A 17 1.13 0.34 -1.48
CA LEU A 17 0.00 -0.58 -1.70
C LEU A 17 -0.81 -0.17 -2.93
N ALA A 18 -1.15 1.10 -3.06
CA ALA A 18 -1.96 1.58 -4.19
C ALA A 18 -1.28 1.33 -5.54
N ARG A 19 0.05 1.53 -5.61
CA ARG A 19 0.85 1.25 -6.81
C ARG A 19 0.89 -0.23 -7.17
N ALA A 20 0.93 -1.10 -6.15
CA ALA A 20 0.99 -2.55 -6.34
C ALA A 20 -0.38 -3.19 -6.66
N THR A 21 -1.48 -2.45 -6.48
CA THR A 21 -2.83 -3.01 -6.57
C THR A 21 -3.73 -2.25 -7.57
N ILE A 22 -4.42 -1.23 -7.10
CA ILE A 22 -5.57 -0.63 -7.81
C ILE A 22 -5.20 0.39 -8.89
N LEU A 23 -4.01 1.01 -8.82
CA LEU A 23 -3.69 2.12 -9.74
C LEU A 23 -3.41 1.65 -11.16
N ALA A 24 -2.61 0.60 -11.36
CA ALA A 24 -2.29 0.12 -12.70
C ALA A 24 -3.56 -0.27 -13.49
N PRO A 25 -4.45 -1.15 -13.01
CA PRO A 25 -5.66 -1.47 -13.75
C PRO A 25 -6.62 -0.28 -13.90
N ALA A 26 -6.66 0.66 -12.93
CA ALA A 26 -7.48 1.85 -13.06
C ALA A 26 -6.95 2.80 -14.16
N ILE A 27 -5.64 2.92 -14.30
CA ILE A 27 -5.00 3.70 -15.36
C ILE A 27 -5.30 3.09 -16.73
N ASP A 28 -5.10 1.78 -16.88
CA ASP A 28 -5.34 1.06 -18.15
C ASP A 28 -6.79 1.24 -18.62
N LEU A 29 -7.77 0.97 -17.76
CA LEU A 29 -9.18 1.15 -18.09
C LEU A 29 -9.56 2.61 -18.39
N SER A 30 -8.90 3.56 -17.73
CA SER A 30 -9.16 4.98 -17.98
C SER A 30 -8.66 5.40 -19.36
N PHE A 31 -7.53 4.86 -19.84
CA PHE A 31 -7.03 5.13 -21.18
C PHE A 31 -7.90 4.54 -22.28
N GLU A 32 -8.55 3.40 -22.04
CA GLU A 32 -9.51 2.82 -22.98
C GLU A 32 -10.75 3.72 -23.17
N SER A 33 -11.17 4.40 -22.12
CA SER A 33 -12.41 5.18 -22.11
C SER A 33 -12.24 6.69 -22.35
N GLN A 34 -11.03 7.23 -22.17
CA GLN A 34 -10.75 8.67 -22.19
C GLN A 34 -9.54 9.01 -23.07
N ALA A 35 -9.78 9.30 -24.34
CA ALA A 35 -8.73 9.75 -25.23
C ALA A 35 -8.12 11.08 -24.76
N GLY A 36 -6.80 11.14 -24.67
CA GLY A 36 -6.06 12.34 -24.28
C GLY A 36 -5.97 12.60 -22.77
N LEU A 37 -6.44 11.67 -21.94
CA LEU A 37 -6.23 11.76 -20.48
C LEU A 37 -4.73 11.68 -20.15
N ARG A 38 -4.24 12.64 -19.36
CA ARG A 38 -2.88 12.65 -18.82
C ARG A 38 -2.91 12.31 -17.33
N ILE A 39 -2.22 11.27 -16.94
CA ILE A 39 -2.08 10.83 -15.54
C ILE A 39 -0.63 11.01 -15.11
N GLU A 40 -0.42 11.71 -14.00
CA GLU A 40 0.88 11.88 -13.36
C GLU A 40 0.80 11.17 -12.00
N VAL A 41 1.80 10.35 -11.70
CA VAL A 41 1.85 9.58 -10.45
C VAL A 41 3.16 9.88 -9.74
N ASP A 42 3.06 10.49 -8.56
CA ASP A 42 4.19 10.77 -7.70
C ASP A 42 4.21 9.78 -6.53
N ASP A 43 5.41 9.37 -6.12
CA ASP A 43 5.64 8.56 -4.94
C ASP A 43 6.54 9.28 -3.93
N GLY A 44 6.37 8.93 -2.66
CA GLY A 44 7.14 9.56 -1.60
C GLY A 44 6.59 9.24 -0.21
N PRO A 45 7.17 9.83 0.82
CA PRO A 45 6.67 9.75 2.18
C PRO A 45 5.28 10.38 2.30
N TYR A 46 4.42 9.78 3.12
CA TYR A 46 3.05 10.26 3.33
C TYR A 46 2.94 11.76 3.67
N PRO A 47 3.78 12.32 4.58
CA PRO A 47 3.68 13.75 4.90
C PRO A 47 3.92 14.68 3.70
N GLU A 48 4.85 14.32 2.83
CA GLU A 48 5.18 15.08 1.62
C GLU A 48 4.03 15.02 0.60
N LEU A 49 3.51 13.83 0.34
CA LEU A 49 2.37 13.64 -0.56
C LEU A 49 1.11 14.34 -0.02
N LEU A 50 0.87 14.29 1.29
CA LEU A 50 -0.26 15.02 1.90
C LEU A 50 -0.09 16.54 1.76
N HIS A 51 1.13 17.06 1.95
CA HIS A 51 1.42 18.47 1.71
C HIS A 51 1.16 18.84 0.25
N ALA A 52 1.57 18.02 -0.70
CA ALA A 52 1.33 18.24 -2.12
C ALA A 52 -0.18 18.24 -2.47
N VAL A 53 -0.99 17.40 -1.81
CA VAL A 53 -2.46 17.46 -1.92
C VAL A 53 -2.99 18.79 -1.36
N ARG A 54 -2.55 19.20 -0.17
CA ARG A 54 -2.98 20.46 0.46
C ARG A 54 -2.68 21.69 -0.38
N THR A 55 -1.51 21.73 -1.01
CA THR A 55 -1.09 22.84 -1.87
C THR A 55 -1.67 22.78 -3.28
N GLY A 56 -2.36 21.68 -3.65
CA GLY A 56 -2.91 21.49 -4.98
C GLY A 56 -1.86 21.07 -6.03
N ALA A 57 -0.65 20.71 -5.62
CA ALA A 57 0.34 20.09 -6.50
C ALA A 57 -0.12 18.69 -6.92
N LEU A 58 -0.82 17.97 -6.04
CA LEU A 58 -1.53 16.73 -6.34
C LEU A 58 -3.04 16.93 -6.19
N ASP A 59 -3.81 16.19 -6.96
CA ASP A 59 -5.27 16.20 -6.89
C ASP A 59 -5.78 15.22 -5.82
N ILE A 60 -5.18 14.03 -5.77
CA ILE A 60 -5.51 12.98 -4.79
C ILE A 60 -4.24 12.27 -4.28
N LEU A 61 -4.36 11.66 -3.11
CA LEU A 61 -3.38 10.72 -2.55
C LEU A 61 -4.06 9.38 -2.31
N VAL A 62 -3.57 8.30 -2.93
CA VAL A 62 -4.16 6.95 -2.84
C VAL A 62 -3.32 6.05 -1.95
N GLY A 63 -3.96 5.39 -0.99
CA GLY A 63 -3.31 4.45 -0.06
C GLY A 63 -4.04 4.27 1.25
N ALA A 64 -3.33 3.85 2.29
CA ALA A 64 -3.90 3.64 3.62
C ALA A 64 -4.39 4.96 4.23
N MET A 65 -5.67 4.99 4.56
CA MET A 65 -6.29 6.14 5.22
C MET A 65 -5.73 6.34 6.63
N ARG A 66 -5.74 7.58 7.09
CA ARG A 66 -5.30 7.93 8.44
C ARG A 66 -6.48 8.08 9.38
N ARG A 67 -6.32 7.60 10.60
CA ARG A 67 -7.27 7.79 11.69
C ARG A 67 -6.53 8.29 12.94
N PRO A 68 -6.90 9.44 13.49
CA PRO A 68 -7.92 10.38 12.99
C PRO A 68 -7.56 10.96 11.61
N SER A 69 -8.54 11.61 10.96
CA SER A 69 -8.29 12.36 9.70
C SER A 69 -7.19 13.40 9.92
N PRO A 70 -6.32 13.63 8.93
CA PRO A 70 -5.19 14.55 9.10
C PRO A 70 -5.57 16.04 9.24
N GLY A 71 -6.83 16.38 9.06
CA GLY A 71 -7.34 17.74 9.26
C GLY A 71 -8.73 17.95 8.65
N ALA A 72 -9.39 19.04 9.01
CA ALA A 72 -10.70 19.43 8.48
C ALA A 72 -10.62 19.89 7.01
N ASP A 73 -9.44 20.27 6.55
CA ASP A 73 -9.12 20.65 5.18
C ASP A 73 -9.02 19.45 4.22
N ILE A 74 -9.13 18.23 4.78
CA ILE A 74 -8.92 16.96 4.05
C ILE A 74 -10.15 16.07 4.15
N THR A 75 -10.57 15.57 2.99
CA THR A 75 -11.59 14.53 2.86
C THR A 75 -10.93 13.21 2.47
N GLN A 76 -11.39 12.12 3.07
CA GLN A 76 -10.95 10.77 2.75
C GLN A 76 -12.14 9.91 2.34
N GLU A 77 -12.01 9.20 1.22
CA GLU A 77 -13.00 8.22 0.78
C GLU A 77 -12.41 6.82 0.81
N LYS A 78 -13.08 5.92 1.52
CA LYS A 78 -12.68 4.50 1.60
C LYS A 78 -13.07 3.79 0.30
N LEU A 79 -12.12 3.00 -0.23
CA LEU A 79 -12.32 2.15 -1.40
C LEU A 79 -12.49 0.67 -1.00
N PHE A 80 -11.57 0.12 -0.20
CA PHE A 80 -11.63 -1.28 0.25
C PHE A 80 -10.93 -1.44 1.60
N PHE A 81 -10.95 -2.66 2.13
CA PHE A 81 -10.18 -3.04 3.31
C PHE A 81 -9.04 -3.97 2.94
N ASP A 82 -7.89 -3.77 3.56
CA ASP A 82 -6.68 -4.58 3.43
C ASP A 82 -6.30 -5.20 4.78
N ARG A 83 -5.62 -6.34 4.73
CA ARG A 83 -5.08 -7.03 5.90
C ARG A 83 -3.59 -7.26 5.76
N LEU A 84 -2.90 -7.27 6.89
CA LEU A 84 -1.48 -7.64 6.97
C LEU A 84 -1.31 -9.15 7.03
N GLY A 85 -0.16 -9.61 6.58
CA GLY A 85 0.34 -10.95 6.78
C GLY A 85 1.84 -10.94 7.03
N VAL A 86 2.36 -12.02 7.60
CA VAL A 86 3.80 -12.25 7.72
C VAL A 86 4.26 -13.07 6.54
N PHE A 87 5.23 -12.58 5.81
CA PHE A 87 5.74 -13.21 4.58
C PHE A 87 7.23 -13.50 4.66
N CYS A 88 7.65 -14.51 3.90
CA CYS A 88 9.03 -14.93 3.74
C CYS A 88 9.30 -15.38 2.30
N GLY A 89 10.56 -15.63 1.96
CA GLY A 89 10.93 -16.27 0.70
C GLY A 89 10.59 -17.77 0.68
N PRO A 90 10.50 -18.39 -0.51
CA PRO A 90 10.31 -19.83 -0.64
C PRO A 90 11.49 -20.60 0.02
N GLY A 91 11.18 -21.72 0.65
CA GLY A 91 12.20 -22.50 1.38
C GLY A 91 12.58 -21.99 2.78
N HIS A 92 11.85 -20.98 3.30
CA HIS A 92 12.05 -20.53 4.68
C HIS A 92 11.72 -21.65 5.68
N PRO A 93 12.57 -21.91 6.72
CA PRO A 93 12.37 -23.03 7.66
C PRO A 93 11.01 -23.06 8.33
N LEU A 94 10.42 -21.90 8.64
CA LEU A 94 9.10 -21.81 9.25
C LEU A 94 7.95 -22.34 8.37
N LEU A 95 8.14 -22.47 7.07
CA LEU A 95 7.13 -23.05 6.17
C LEU A 95 6.94 -24.55 6.39
N SER A 96 7.95 -25.22 6.92
CA SER A 96 7.89 -26.66 7.26
C SER A 96 7.57 -26.91 8.74
N ALA A 97 7.39 -25.87 9.54
CA ALA A 97 7.07 -26.00 10.95
C ALA A 97 5.60 -26.41 11.14
N THR A 98 5.37 -27.41 11.98
CA THR A 98 4.01 -27.90 12.32
C THR A 98 3.21 -26.84 13.11
N HIS A 99 3.92 -26.09 13.94
CA HIS A 99 3.41 -24.96 14.71
C HIS A 99 4.43 -23.84 14.70
N ILE A 100 3.96 -22.63 14.54
CA ILE A 100 4.79 -21.42 14.61
C ILE A 100 4.29 -20.62 15.81
N ASN A 101 5.14 -20.48 16.82
CA ASN A 101 4.88 -19.56 17.90
C ASN A 101 5.52 -18.20 17.62
N ARG A 102 5.09 -17.17 18.37
CA ARG A 102 5.54 -15.79 18.14
C ARG A 102 7.05 -15.61 18.38
N ASN A 103 7.64 -16.40 19.29
CA ASN A 103 9.07 -16.34 19.58
C ASN A 103 9.93 -16.95 18.46
N ASP A 104 9.38 -17.88 17.68
CA ASP A 104 10.08 -18.41 16.50
C ASP A 104 10.34 -17.29 15.49
N LEU A 105 9.43 -16.30 15.40
CA LEU A 105 9.58 -15.15 14.51
C LEU A 105 10.73 -14.24 14.92
N ALA A 106 11.01 -14.10 16.22
CA ALA A 106 12.12 -13.30 16.73
C ALA A 106 13.50 -13.90 16.43
N ALA A 107 13.56 -15.20 16.11
CA ALA A 107 14.81 -15.88 15.76
C ALA A 107 15.34 -15.48 14.39
N PHE A 108 14.53 -14.83 13.55
CA PHE A 108 14.88 -14.44 12.19
C PHE A 108 15.08 -12.93 12.04
N PRO A 109 15.87 -12.49 11.06
CA PRO A 109 15.95 -11.10 10.67
C PRO A 109 14.64 -10.62 10.03
N TRP A 110 14.30 -9.37 10.27
CA TRP A 110 13.10 -8.73 9.69
C TRP A 110 13.46 -7.62 8.71
N VAL A 111 12.63 -7.47 7.69
CA VAL A 111 12.63 -6.32 6.78
C VAL A 111 11.29 -5.62 6.96
N LEU A 112 11.32 -4.40 7.45
CA LEU A 112 10.10 -3.64 7.81
C LEU A 112 10.06 -2.29 7.11
N PRO A 113 8.88 -1.72 6.91
CA PRO A 113 8.74 -0.33 6.51
C PRO A 113 9.34 0.60 7.57
N ARG A 114 9.70 1.81 7.13
CA ARG A 114 10.18 2.86 8.04
C ARG A 114 9.13 3.24 9.08
N LYS A 115 9.57 3.75 10.21
CA LYS A 115 8.71 4.35 11.25
C LYS A 115 7.79 5.42 10.64
N GLY A 116 6.62 5.60 11.23
CA GLY A 116 5.59 6.52 10.72
C GLY A 116 4.64 5.92 9.68
N THR A 117 4.84 4.65 9.28
CA THR A 117 3.86 3.93 8.46
C THR A 117 2.89 3.12 9.32
N PRO A 118 1.60 2.94 8.91
CA PRO A 118 0.65 2.12 9.65
C PRO A 118 1.10 0.68 9.87
N THR A 119 1.76 0.08 8.88
CA THR A 119 2.31 -1.28 8.98
C THR A 119 3.39 -1.37 10.05
N ARG A 120 4.30 -0.38 10.10
CA ARG A 120 5.33 -0.35 11.13
C ARG A 120 4.75 -0.09 12.52
N ALA A 121 3.76 0.78 12.63
CA ALA A 121 3.08 1.03 13.90
C ALA A 121 2.42 -0.24 14.43
N PHE A 122 1.78 -1.04 13.56
CA PHE A 122 1.23 -2.34 13.96
C PHE A 122 2.33 -3.30 14.45
N PHE A 123 3.45 -3.40 13.75
CA PHE A 123 4.57 -4.22 14.21
C PHE A 123 5.06 -3.79 15.60
N ASP A 124 5.32 -2.50 15.79
CA ASP A 124 5.88 -1.96 17.02
C ASP A 124 4.91 -2.05 18.21
N GLN A 125 3.60 -2.00 17.97
CA GLN A 125 2.56 -1.95 19.01
C GLN A 125 1.87 -3.30 19.29
N ALA A 126 1.72 -4.14 18.29
CA ALA A 126 0.93 -5.34 18.38
C ALA A 126 1.73 -6.64 18.20
N LEU A 127 2.66 -6.71 17.25
CA LEU A 127 3.41 -7.94 16.98
C LEU A 127 4.73 -8.01 17.73
N GLY A 128 5.54 -6.97 17.64
CA GLY A 128 6.87 -6.94 18.27
C GLY A 128 6.86 -7.14 19.80
N PRO A 129 5.94 -6.51 20.55
CA PRO A 129 5.83 -6.71 22.00
C PRO A 129 5.49 -8.13 22.45
N LEU A 130 5.02 -8.98 21.53
CA LEU A 130 4.73 -10.38 21.81
C LEU A 130 5.96 -11.30 21.73
N PHE A 131 7.11 -10.75 21.33
CA PHE A 131 8.38 -11.46 21.30
C PHE A 131 9.07 -11.35 22.67
N ASP A 132 9.57 -12.45 23.22
CA ASP A 132 10.36 -12.44 24.45
C ASP A 132 11.70 -11.72 24.30
N ARG A 133 12.15 -11.55 23.06
CA ARG A 133 13.38 -10.87 22.70
C ARG A 133 13.21 -10.13 21.36
N PRO A 134 13.96 -9.06 21.11
CA PRO A 134 13.91 -8.37 19.82
C PRO A 134 14.34 -9.31 18.68
N PRO A 135 13.87 -9.04 17.44
CA PRO A 135 14.31 -9.77 16.26
C PRO A 135 15.84 -9.81 16.13
N LYS A 136 16.36 -10.91 15.60
CA LYS A 136 17.80 -11.15 15.42
C LYS A 136 18.51 -9.99 14.69
N ALA A 137 17.87 -9.41 13.71
CA ALA A 137 18.31 -8.22 12.99
C ALA A 137 17.12 -7.52 12.33
N LEU A 138 17.27 -6.24 12.05
CA LEU A 138 16.21 -5.43 11.44
C LEU A 138 16.77 -4.58 10.30
N VAL A 139 16.12 -4.66 9.13
CA VAL A 139 16.31 -3.73 8.02
C VAL A 139 15.07 -2.86 7.89
N GLU A 140 15.23 -1.55 7.84
CA GLU A 140 14.16 -0.60 7.61
C GLU A 140 14.25 -0.03 6.19
N THR A 141 13.23 -0.25 5.37
CA THR A 141 13.20 0.26 4.00
C THR A 141 11.79 0.57 3.52
N SER A 142 11.66 1.58 2.68
CA SER A 142 10.43 1.86 1.90
C SER A 142 10.49 1.28 0.48
N SER A 143 11.63 0.72 0.08
CA SER A 143 11.83 0.15 -1.24
C SER A 143 11.28 -1.28 -1.32
N MET A 144 10.22 -1.46 -2.11
CA MET A 144 9.66 -2.78 -2.39
C MET A 144 10.63 -3.68 -3.16
N VAL A 145 11.41 -3.10 -4.06
CA VAL A 145 12.43 -3.84 -4.83
C VAL A 145 13.48 -4.43 -3.89
N LEU A 146 14.01 -3.62 -2.96
CA LEU A 146 14.98 -4.10 -1.98
C LEU A 146 14.36 -5.14 -1.03
N MET A 147 13.13 -4.92 -0.57
CA MET A 147 12.43 -5.86 0.31
C MET A 147 12.28 -7.24 -0.37
N ARG A 148 11.80 -7.28 -1.61
CA ARG A 148 11.67 -8.52 -2.39
C ARG A 148 13.00 -9.26 -2.53
N ALA A 149 14.06 -8.56 -2.93
CA ALA A 149 15.39 -9.12 -3.08
C ALA A 149 15.91 -9.73 -1.75
N LEU A 150 15.71 -9.01 -0.64
CA LEU A 150 16.12 -9.48 0.68
C LEU A 150 15.33 -10.70 1.17
N LEU A 151 14.04 -10.78 0.86
CA LEU A 151 13.20 -11.92 1.24
C LEU A 151 13.53 -13.16 0.42
N GLN A 152 13.81 -13.00 -0.87
CA GLN A 152 14.13 -14.12 -1.76
C GLN A 152 15.52 -14.72 -1.52
N SER A 153 16.48 -13.91 -1.09
CA SER A 153 17.89 -14.32 -1.00
C SER A 153 18.25 -15.04 0.30
N HIS A 154 17.50 -14.86 1.38
CA HIS A 154 17.81 -15.39 2.71
C HIS A 154 16.56 -15.59 3.57
N GLN A 155 16.76 -16.26 4.72
CA GLN A 155 15.71 -16.54 5.71
C GLN A 155 15.32 -15.27 6.48
N ARG A 156 14.52 -14.40 5.85
CA ARG A 156 14.03 -13.16 6.42
C ARG A 156 12.51 -13.13 6.42
N LEU A 157 11.97 -12.35 7.34
CA LEU A 157 10.53 -12.13 7.50
C LEU A 157 10.18 -10.66 7.19
N THR A 158 8.98 -10.45 6.74
CA THR A 158 8.37 -9.11 6.65
C THR A 158 6.92 -9.13 7.09
N LEU A 159 6.43 -7.99 7.55
CA LEU A 159 5.03 -7.71 7.75
C LEU A 159 4.57 -6.75 6.66
N ILE A 160 3.62 -7.18 5.85
CA ILE A 160 3.15 -6.41 4.69
C ILE A 160 1.69 -6.73 4.36
N SER A 161 1.06 -5.87 3.57
CA SER A 161 -0.26 -6.09 3.00
C SER A 161 -0.32 -7.34 2.12
N ARG A 162 -1.34 -8.17 2.34
CA ARG A 162 -1.61 -9.34 1.48
C ARG A 162 -1.86 -8.94 0.04
N ALA A 163 -2.65 -7.90 -0.17
CA ALA A 163 -2.94 -7.39 -1.50
C ALA A 163 -1.67 -6.89 -2.22
N GLN A 164 -0.74 -6.28 -1.47
CA GLN A 164 0.47 -5.69 -2.04
C GLN A 164 1.45 -6.73 -2.60
N VAL A 165 1.43 -7.96 -2.11
CA VAL A 165 2.34 -9.05 -2.52
C VAL A 165 1.59 -10.22 -3.18
N ALA A 166 0.33 -10.03 -3.55
CA ALA A 166 -0.50 -11.08 -4.12
C ALA A 166 0.14 -11.72 -5.37
N THR A 167 0.74 -10.92 -6.25
CA THR A 167 1.42 -11.40 -7.45
C THR A 167 2.62 -12.26 -7.13
N GLU A 168 3.46 -11.86 -6.18
CA GLU A 168 4.64 -12.61 -5.74
C GLU A 168 4.25 -13.94 -5.10
N VAL A 169 3.15 -13.96 -4.35
CA VAL A 169 2.62 -15.18 -3.75
C VAL A 169 2.09 -16.12 -4.83
N GLN A 170 1.32 -15.62 -5.80
CA GLN A 170 0.82 -16.42 -6.93
C GLN A 170 1.94 -17.02 -7.77
N GLN A 171 3.05 -16.29 -7.92
CA GLN A 171 4.23 -16.74 -8.66
C GLN A 171 5.17 -17.62 -7.82
N GLY A 172 4.86 -17.90 -6.56
CA GLY A 172 5.70 -18.69 -5.66
C GLY A 172 7.01 -18.00 -5.25
N GLN A 173 7.11 -16.68 -5.45
CA GLN A 173 8.29 -15.89 -5.09
C GLN A 173 8.30 -15.49 -3.61
N LEU A 174 7.13 -15.40 -3.00
CA LEU A 174 6.92 -15.18 -1.57
C LEU A 174 5.89 -16.19 -1.04
N CYS A 175 5.99 -16.50 0.23
CA CYS A 175 5.06 -17.36 0.95
C CYS A 175 4.54 -16.64 2.19
N GLU A 176 3.25 -16.76 2.45
CA GLU A 176 2.65 -16.30 3.69
C GLU A 176 2.83 -17.37 4.78
N LEU A 177 3.29 -16.96 5.96
CA LEU A 177 3.30 -17.84 7.12
C LEU A 177 1.89 -17.97 7.71
N PRO A 178 1.47 -19.17 8.15
CA PRO A 178 0.14 -19.43 8.70
C PRO A 178 0.01 -18.89 10.13
N ILE A 179 0.13 -17.56 10.27
CA ILE A 179 0.07 -16.87 11.55
C ILE A 179 -1.17 -16.01 11.59
N VAL A 180 -1.99 -16.19 12.62
CA VAL A 180 -3.13 -15.31 12.88
C VAL A 180 -2.61 -14.02 13.52
N LEU A 181 -2.83 -12.92 12.84
CA LEU A 181 -2.61 -11.60 13.40
C LEU A 181 -3.95 -11.05 13.90
N ASP A 182 -3.95 -10.52 15.12
CA ASP A 182 -5.11 -9.81 15.69
C ASP A 182 -5.16 -8.37 15.12
N ASP A 183 -5.09 -8.26 13.79
CA ASP A 183 -5.15 -7.00 13.10
C ASP A 183 -6.59 -6.62 12.75
N THR A 184 -6.90 -5.34 12.89
CA THR A 184 -8.12 -4.79 12.30
C THR A 184 -7.89 -4.50 10.82
N PRO A 185 -8.90 -4.76 9.96
CA PRO A 185 -8.80 -4.39 8.56
C PRO A 185 -8.47 -2.91 8.38
N ARG A 186 -7.48 -2.60 7.56
CA ARG A 186 -7.06 -1.23 7.26
C ARG A 186 -7.86 -0.68 6.10
N ALA A 187 -8.46 0.49 6.29
CA ALA A 187 -9.15 1.18 5.21
C ALA A 187 -8.11 1.73 4.20
N ILE A 188 -8.27 1.33 2.94
CA ILE A 188 -7.53 1.86 1.80
C ILE A 188 -8.49 2.74 1.01
N GLY A 189 -8.00 3.90 0.58
CA GLY A 189 -8.84 4.85 -0.10
C GLY A 189 -8.04 5.97 -0.76
N PHE A 190 -8.72 7.02 -1.13
CA PHE A 190 -8.06 8.23 -1.57
C PHE A 190 -8.36 9.40 -0.65
N THR A 191 -7.44 10.33 -0.64
CA THR A 191 -7.45 11.56 0.17
C THR A 191 -7.35 12.74 -0.77
N CYS A 192 -8.20 13.74 -0.59
CA CYS A 192 -8.19 14.98 -1.37
C CYS A 192 -8.48 16.18 -0.46
N ARG A 193 -8.31 17.40 -0.97
CA ARG A 193 -8.77 18.59 -0.26
C ARG A 193 -10.30 18.58 -0.15
N SER A 194 -10.82 19.11 0.94
CA SER A 194 -12.26 19.22 1.17
C SER A 194 -12.95 20.18 0.19
N ASP A 195 -12.21 21.15 -0.36
CA ASP A 195 -12.66 22.12 -1.36
C ASP A 195 -12.29 21.73 -2.81
N TRP A 196 -11.86 20.49 -3.03
CA TRP A 196 -11.51 20.04 -4.38
C TRP A 196 -12.76 19.74 -5.22
N PHE A 197 -12.84 20.38 -6.38
CA PHE A 197 -13.89 20.16 -7.36
C PHE A 197 -13.30 19.43 -8.58
N PRO A 198 -13.50 18.09 -8.71
CA PRO A 198 -12.96 17.34 -9.81
C PRO A 198 -13.60 17.69 -11.14
N THR A 199 -12.78 17.79 -12.19
CA THR A 199 -13.23 17.90 -13.59
C THR A 199 -13.96 16.63 -14.04
N GLU A 200 -14.65 16.65 -15.16
CA GLU A 200 -15.33 15.44 -15.69
C GLU A 200 -14.35 14.28 -15.95
N ALA A 201 -13.16 14.57 -16.45
CA ALA A 201 -12.13 13.55 -16.64
C ALA A 201 -11.66 12.95 -15.31
N GLN A 202 -11.48 13.76 -14.28
CA GLN A 202 -11.12 13.30 -12.94
C GLN A 202 -12.25 12.50 -12.27
N LYS A 203 -13.52 12.92 -12.43
CA LYS A 203 -14.69 12.16 -11.95
C LYS A 203 -14.77 10.79 -12.60
N SER A 204 -14.52 10.72 -13.90
CA SER A 204 -14.50 9.47 -14.65
C SER A 204 -13.38 8.55 -14.16
N PHE A 205 -12.18 9.06 -13.94
CA PHE A 205 -11.08 8.30 -13.34
C PHE A 205 -11.44 7.76 -11.94
N LEU A 206 -12.04 8.60 -11.08
CA LEU A 206 -12.49 8.16 -9.76
C LEU A 206 -13.57 7.08 -9.82
N ALA A 207 -14.45 7.12 -10.81
CA ALA A 207 -15.45 6.08 -11.02
C ALA A 207 -14.79 4.74 -11.40
N VAL A 208 -13.78 4.77 -12.27
CA VAL A 208 -12.98 3.60 -12.63
C VAL A 208 -12.22 3.07 -11.41
N LEU A 209 -11.58 3.95 -10.64
CA LEU A 209 -10.85 3.58 -9.42
C LEU A 209 -11.76 2.88 -8.40
N ARG A 210 -12.99 3.37 -8.21
CA ARG A 210 -14.02 2.74 -7.35
C ARG A 210 -14.45 1.37 -7.89
N ALA A 211 -14.60 1.24 -9.20
CA ALA A 211 -15.00 -0.03 -9.84
C ALA A 211 -13.92 -1.11 -9.66
N ILE A 212 -12.66 -0.77 -9.86
CA ILE A 212 -11.52 -1.66 -9.63
C ILE A 212 -11.42 -2.05 -8.15
N ALA A 213 -11.62 -1.10 -7.25
CA ALA A 213 -11.52 -1.35 -5.80
C ALA A 213 -12.55 -2.37 -5.28
N ARG A 214 -13.66 -2.61 -5.99
CA ARG A 214 -14.67 -3.63 -5.61
C ARG A 214 -14.18 -5.08 -5.80
N GLN A 215 -13.03 -5.25 -6.45
CA GLN A 215 -12.43 -6.58 -6.67
C GLN A 215 -11.53 -7.02 -5.51
N PHE A 216 -11.28 -6.13 -4.53
CA PHE A 216 -10.48 -6.35 -3.33
C PHE A 216 -11.36 -6.42 -2.08
#